data_37901e3d2fa3899cc0f87b929c615c4e
#
_entry.id   37901e3d2fa3899cc0f87b929c615c4e
#
_cell.length_a   1.000
_cell.length_b   1.000
_cell.length_c   1.000
_cell.angle_alpha   90.00
_cell.angle_beta   90.00
_cell.angle_gamma   90.00
#
_symmetry.space_group_name_H-M   'P 1'
#
loop_
_entity.id
_entity.type
_entity.pdbx_description
1 polymer ?
#
loop_
_entity_poly.entity_id
_entity_poly.type
_entity_poly.pdbx_seq_one_letter_code
_entity_poly.pdbx_strand_id
1 'polypeptide(L)'
;MQTLMRSESFENNLVIIKNPIQFNKEQLVENKIDYNHKGVTGVITDVMLNGVHLVIRDLVIEDSTYSIEIEHNFSFVKLHFEIEGDNEYCPENQLERGIYIPHGHYNLFYLPNIKGVLNYRTRRRKTLEITFTKEYLEQLFYPNLKTAIPLLADAIINNTAYVMWERSKSISPKLHILIEDIIRCNYSGAIKKAFLESKVVEILSHLFTIINEEENTKINEGLSSCDYAKILEVETILKNQFKEKHTLASIAAQVGLNDFKLKKQFKMVFNTSVFHYLTELRMEYAKQLILEKNISICCVSEELGYKNPQHFTVAFKKIFGYLPSKLKKIV
;
A
#
# COMPACT_ATOMS: atom_id res chain seq x y z
N MET A 1 -4.14 14.03 -20.90
CA MET A 1 -4.34 14.39 -19.48
C MET A 1 -3.03 14.96 -18.93
N GLN A 2 -3.07 15.85 -17.96
CA GLN A 2 -1.87 16.44 -17.40
C GLN A 2 -1.96 16.42 -15.87
N THR A 3 -0.87 16.05 -15.23
CA THR A 3 -0.67 16.24 -13.79
C THR A 3 0.32 17.36 -13.60
N LEU A 4 -0.07 18.35 -12.83
CA LEU A 4 0.79 19.46 -12.43
C LEU A 4 1.44 19.11 -11.11
N MET A 5 2.75 19.30 -11.01
CA MET A 5 3.51 19.02 -9.79
C MET A 5 4.40 20.20 -9.47
N ARG A 6 4.50 20.52 -8.18
CA ARG A 6 5.36 21.58 -7.64
C ARG A 6 6.04 21.09 -6.37
N SER A 7 7.30 21.40 -6.19
CA SER A 7 8.05 21.05 -4.99
C SER A 7 9.19 22.06 -4.79
N GLU A 8 9.58 22.28 -3.55
CA GLU A 8 10.81 23.04 -3.23
C GLU A 8 12.03 22.39 -3.88
N SER A 9 12.06 21.07 -3.95
CA SER A 9 13.10 20.30 -4.67
C SER A 9 13.14 20.58 -6.17
N PHE A 10 12.09 21.14 -6.75
CA PHE A 10 12.05 21.63 -8.13
C PHE A 10 12.26 23.16 -8.22
N GLU A 11 12.81 23.79 -7.13
CA GLU A 11 12.93 25.26 -7.04
C GLU A 11 11.57 25.96 -7.22
N ASN A 12 10.48 25.29 -6.79
CA ASN A 12 9.10 25.69 -7.01
C ASN A 12 8.69 25.81 -8.50
N ASN A 13 9.50 25.29 -9.42
CA ASN A 13 9.12 25.22 -10.82
C ASN A 13 7.98 24.22 -11.03
N LEU A 14 7.07 24.60 -11.93
CA LEU A 14 5.96 23.73 -12.32
C LEU A 14 6.48 22.60 -13.25
N VAL A 15 6.34 21.37 -12.79
CA VAL A 15 6.59 20.18 -13.63
C VAL A 15 5.25 19.67 -14.15
N ILE A 16 5.14 19.52 -15.46
CA ILE A 16 3.94 19.02 -16.13
C ILE A 16 4.21 17.60 -16.61
N ILE A 17 3.53 16.63 -16.00
CA ILE A 17 3.55 15.24 -16.46
C ILE A 17 2.37 15.04 -17.40
N LYS A 18 2.68 14.69 -18.66
CA LYS A 18 1.65 14.30 -19.62
C LYS A 18 1.29 12.84 -19.42
N ASN A 19 0.08 12.61 -18.93
CA ASN A 19 -0.45 11.26 -18.79
C ASN A 19 -1.16 10.85 -20.09
N PRO A 20 -1.08 9.59 -20.49
CA PRO A 20 -1.78 9.11 -21.68
C PRO A 20 -3.29 9.25 -21.49
N ILE A 21 -4.00 9.70 -22.51
CA ILE A 21 -5.45 9.89 -22.49
C ILE A 21 -6.18 8.54 -22.54
N GLN A 22 -5.60 7.58 -23.22
CA GLN A 22 -6.10 6.21 -23.36
C GLN A 22 -4.94 5.24 -23.27
N PHE A 23 -5.10 4.22 -22.44
CA PHE A 23 -4.14 3.11 -22.35
C PHE A 23 -4.45 2.00 -23.36
N ASN A 24 -5.33 2.25 -24.33
CA ASN A 24 -5.72 1.29 -25.36
C ASN A 24 -4.62 1.17 -26.40
N LYS A 25 -3.58 0.42 -26.10
CA LYS A 25 -2.53 0.06 -27.04
C LYS A 25 -2.57 -1.43 -27.28
N GLU A 26 -2.72 -1.81 -28.55
CA GLU A 26 -2.64 -3.22 -28.99
C GLU A 26 -1.28 -3.83 -28.66
N GLN A 27 -0.22 -3.01 -28.71
CA GLN A 27 1.14 -3.42 -28.40
C GLN A 27 1.58 -2.89 -27.04
N LEU A 28 2.38 -3.70 -26.34
CA LEU A 28 3.06 -3.29 -25.11
C LEU A 28 3.99 -2.11 -25.42
N VAL A 29 3.87 -1.05 -24.62
CA VAL A 29 4.82 0.06 -24.63
C VAL A 29 5.50 0.11 -23.28
N GLU A 30 6.81 0.03 -23.26
CA GLU A 30 7.63 0.08 -22.05
C GLU A 30 8.67 1.18 -22.19
N ASN A 31 8.76 2.04 -21.18
CA ASN A 31 9.78 3.07 -21.04
C ASN A 31 10.50 2.86 -19.71
N LYS A 32 11.82 2.85 -19.76
CA LYS A 32 12.67 2.83 -18.56
C LYS A 32 13.46 4.12 -18.50
N ILE A 33 13.31 4.83 -17.39
CA ILE A 33 13.90 6.16 -17.19
C ILE A 33 14.82 6.07 -15.99
N ASP A 34 16.11 6.32 -16.22
CA ASP A 34 17.06 6.56 -15.15
C ASP A 34 16.81 7.98 -14.63
N TYR A 35 16.28 8.06 -13.42
CA TYR A 35 15.88 9.30 -12.78
C TYR A 35 17.05 9.83 -11.92
N ASN A 36 17.49 11.03 -12.23
CA ASN A 36 18.51 11.73 -11.44
C ASN A 36 18.17 13.22 -11.45
N HIS A 37 17.43 13.65 -10.48
CA HIS A 37 16.99 15.05 -10.39
C HIS A 37 16.89 15.48 -8.94
N LYS A 38 17.68 16.51 -8.55
CA LYS A 38 17.60 17.26 -7.28
C LYS A 38 17.41 16.37 -6.05
N GLY A 39 18.39 15.52 -5.77
CA GLY A 39 18.38 14.67 -4.58
C GLY A 39 17.45 13.45 -4.67
N VAL A 40 16.84 13.19 -5.83
CA VAL A 40 16.10 11.95 -6.10
C VAL A 40 16.79 11.18 -7.21
N THR A 41 17.23 9.96 -6.93
CA THR A 41 17.92 9.09 -7.88
C THR A 41 17.25 7.73 -7.94
N GLY A 42 17.37 7.05 -9.08
CA GLY A 42 16.87 5.68 -9.25
C GLY A 42 16.26 5.42 -10.61
N VAL A 43 15.33 4.48 -10.66
CA VAL A 43 14.73 4.01 -11.92
C VAL A 43 13.22 4.06 -11.84
N ILE A 44 12.61 4.56 -12.91
CA ILE A 44 11.16 4.50 -13.12
C ILE A 44 10.91 3.66 -14.37
N THR A 45 10.12 2.60 -14.23
CA THR A 45 9.66 1.78 -15.35
C THR A 45 8.17 2.01 -15.55
N ASP A 46 7.82 2.40 -16.76
CA ASP A 46 6.47 2.75 -17.19
C ASP A 46 6.03 1.74 -18.28
N VAL A 47 4.97 0.98 -18.00
CA VAL A 47 4.47 -0.05 -18.91
C VAL A 47 3.00 0.18 -19.19
N MET A 48 2.67 0.37 -20.46
CA MET A 48 1.29 0.51 -20.92
C MET A 48 0.82 -0.79 -21.59
N LEU A 49 -0.30 -1.27 -21.10
CA LEU A 49 -1.06 -2.41 -21.62
C LEU A 49 -2.42 -1.92 -22.10
N ASN A 50 -3.24 -2.83 -22.62
CA ASN A 50 -4.61 -2.49 -23.01
C ASN A 50 -5.48 -2.16 -21.76
N GLY A 51 -5.77 -0.90 -21.56
CA GLY A 51 -6.58 -0.40 -20.43
C GLY A 51 -5.89 -0.42 -19.07
N VAL A 52 -4.58 -0.78 -19.00
CA VAL A 52 -3.80 -0.86 -17.78
C VAL A 52 -2.47 -0.13 -17.94
N HIS A 53 -2.12 0.65 -16.93
CA HIS A 53 -0.85 1.36 -16.85
C HIS A 53 -0.12 0.96 -15.57
N LEU A 54 1.07 0.36 -15.72
CA LEU A 54 1.93 -0.03 -14.62
C LEU A 54 3.06 0.98 -14.46
N VAL A 55 3.29 1.46 -13.27
CA VAL A 55 4.43 2.32 -12.94
C VAL A 55 5.18 1.70 -11.77
N ILE A 56 6.42 1.31 -12.01
CA ILE A 56 7.33 0.79 -11.01
C ILE A 56 8.35 1.87 -10.71
N ARG A 57 8.49 2.23 -9.44
CA ARG A 57 9.52 3.16 -8.97
C ARG A 57 10.45 2.46 -8.01
N ASP A 58 11.74 2.63 -8.22
CA ASP A 58 12.80 2.24 -7.30
C ASP A 58 13.72 3.45 -7.13
N LEU A 59 13.44 4.26 -6.11
CA LEU A 59 14.02 5.58 -5.93
C LEU A 59 14.71 5.69 -4.57
N VAL A 60 15.78 6.48 -4.54
CA VAL A 60 16.44 6.96 -3.32
C VAL A 60 16.26 8.48 -3.26
N ILE A 61 15.84 8.97 -2.10
CA ILE A 61 15.60 10.39 -1.81
C ILE A 61 16.64 10.81 -0.78
N GLU A 62 17.43 11.84 -1.08
CA GLU A 62 18.51 12.30 -0.17
C GLU A 62 17.94 12.92 1.11
N ASP A 63 16.85 13.68 0.98
CA ASP A 63 16.17 14.31 2.10
C ASP A 63 15.21 13.33 2.79
N SER A 64 15.19 13.40 4.13
CA SER A 64 14.30 12.57 4.95
C SER A 64 12.81 12.96 4.85
N THR A 65 12.52 14.13 4.31
CA THR A 65 11.15 14.61 4.05
C THR A 65 11.10 15.25 2.68
N TYR A 66 10.20 14.76 1.85
CA TYR A 66 10.01 15.25 0.50
C TYR A 66 8.53 15.43 0.23
N SER A 67 8.14 16.64 -0.18
CA SER A 67 6.74 16.97 -0.44
C SER A 67 6.56 17.47 -1.87
N ILE A 68 5.46 17.06 -2.48
CA ILE A 68 5.09 17.46 -3.84
C ILE A 68 3.64 17.96 -3.81
N GLU A 69 3.41 19.21 -4.19
CA GLU A 69 2.08 19.67 -4.56
C GLU A 69 1.67 18.99 -5.86
N ILE A 70 0.47 18.44 -5.88
CA ILE A 70 -0.05 17.71 -7.03
C ILE A 70 -1.46 18.18 -7.38
N GLU A 71 -1.71 18.38 -8.66
CA GLU A 71 -3.03 18.73 -9.17
C GLU A 71 -3.32 18.01 -10.49
N HIS A 72 -4.48 17.35 -10.58
CA HIS A 72 -5.04 16.87 -11.84
C HIS A 72 -6.57 16.75 -11.77
N ASN A 73 -7.22 16.80 -12.94
CA ASN A 73 -8.68 16.79 -13.09
C ASN A 73 -9.19 15.63 -13.97
N PHE A 74 -8.52 14.50 -13.93
CA PHE A 74 -8.94 13.31 -14.68
C PHE A 74 -9.04 12.12 -13.75
N SER A 75 -9.94 11.19 -14.09
CA SER A 75 -10.30 10.08 -13.25
C SER A 75 -9.74 8.76 -13.75
N PHE A 76 -9.24 7.95 -12.82
CA PHE A 76 -8.89 6.55 -13.03
C PHE A 76 -8.93 5.79 -11.71
N VAL A 77 -9.08 4.48 -11.80
CA VAL A 77 -8.93 3.60 -10.65
C VAL A 77 -7.45 3.28 -10.48
N LYS A 78 -6.91 3.50 -9.28
CA LYS A 78 -5.51 3.21 -8.96
C LYS A 78 -5.41 2.22 -7.82
N LEU A 79 -4.65 1.16 -8.05
CA LEU A 79 -4.15 0.25 -7.03
C LEU A 79 -2.67 0.59 -6.78
N HIS A 80 -2.37 1.01 -5.56
CA HIS A 80 -1.03 1.45 -5.18
C HIS A 80 -0.44 0.53 -4.12
N PHE A 81 0.70 -0.06 -4.40
CA PHE A 81 1.51 -0.83 -3.48
C PHE A 81 2.75 -0.02 -3.09
N GLU A 82 2.88 0.32 -1.80
CA GLU A 82 4.09 0.89 -1.21
C GLU A 82 4.92 -0.27 -0.64
N ILE A 83 5.88 -0.77 -1.42
CA ILE A 83 6.69 -1.95 -1.08
C ILE A 83 7.76 -1.57 -0.07
N GLU A 84 8.45 -0.45 -0.34
CA GLU A 84 9.40 0.21 0.57
C GLU A 84 9.09 1.70 0.58
N GLY A 85 9.13 2.31 1.76
CA GLY A 85 8.84 3.71 1.94
C GLY A 85 7.47 4.00 2.54
N ASP A 86 6.99 5.18 2.34
CA ASP A 86 5.64 5.61 2.70
C ASP A 86 5.10 6.63 1.70
N ASN A 87 3.80 6.75 1.65
CA ASN A 87 3.09 7.72 0.82
C ASN A 87 1.90 8.26 1.59
N GLU A 88 1.85 9.57 1.75
CA GLU A 88 0.72 10.27 2.35
C GLU A 88 0.20 11.34 1.40
N TYR A 89 -1.02 11.17 0.92
CA TYR A 89 -1.75 12.21 0.20
C TYR A 89 -2.61 13.01 1.16
N CYS A 90 -2.35 14.31 1.24
CA CYS A 90 -3.13 15.28 2.00
C CYS A 90 -3.89 16.17 1.02
N PRO A 91 -5.22 16.05 0.90
CA PRO A 91 -6.01 16.93 0.04
C PRO A 91 -5.97 18.39 0.53
N GLU A 92 -6.04 19.35 -0.40
CA GLU A 92 -6.12 20.79 -0.06
C GLU A 92 -7.43 21.09 0.70
N ASN A 93 -8.51 20.45 0.29
CA ASN A 93 -9.78 20.53 0.99
C ASN A 93 -9.75 19.62 2.23
N GLN A 94 -9.69 20.20 3.42
CA GLN A 94 -9.65 19.47 4.69
C GLN A 94 -10.91 18.61 4.98
N LEU A 95 -12.00 18.82 4.24
CA LEU A 95 -13.20 17.98 4.32
C LEU A 95 -13.04 16.67 3.56
N GLU A 96 -12.07 16.60 2.65
CA GLU A 96 -11.73 15.39 1.92
C GLU A 96 -10.75 14.55 2.76
N ARG A 97 -10.87 13.24 2.62
CA ARG A 97 -10.05 12.32 3.36
C ARG A 97 -8.68 12.15 2.72
N GLY A 98 -7.62 12.29 3.50
CA GLY A 98 -6.27 11.92 3.11
C GLY A 98 -6.09 10.41 2.97
N ILE A 99 -5.09 10.00 2.20
CA ILE A 99 -4.73 8.59 2.00
C ILE A 99 -3.30 8.39 2.48
N TYR A 100 -3.13 7.52 3.47
CA TYR A 100 -1.81 7.11 3.95
C TYR A 100 -1.55 5.64 3.63
N ILE A 101 -0.46 5.38 2.92
CA ILE A 101 -0.02 4.03 2.57
C ILE A 101 1.38 3.84 3.15
N PRO A 102 1.50 3.17 4.31
CA PRO A 102 2.79 2.91 4.93
C PRO A 102 3.55 1.80 4.19
N HIS A 103 4.81 1.63 4.57
CA HIS A 103 5.66 0.55 4.11
C HIS A 103 4.96 -0.83 4.18
N GLY A 104 5.09 -1.61 3.11
CA GLY A 104 4.51 -2.96 3.03
C GLY A 104 2.97 -2.99 2.92
N HIS A 105 2.34 -1.86 2.56
CA HIS A 105 0.88 -1.75 2.47
C HIS A 105 0.43 -1.34 1.08
N TYR A 106 -0.88 -1.46 0.84
CA TYR A 106 -1.53 -1.06 -0.40
C TYR A 106 -2.92 -0.51 -0.16
N ASN A 107 -3.40 0.26 -1.13
CA ASN A 107 -4.79 0.71 -1.18
C ASN A 107 -5.27 0.80 -2.63
N LEU A 108 -6.58 0.69 -2.81
CA LEU A 108 -7.27 0.90 -4.09
C LEU A 108 -8.17 2.12 -3.94
N PHE A 109 -8.10 3.04 -4.87
CA PHE A 109 -8.89 4.26 -4.82
C PHE A 109 -9.27 4.77 -6.20
N TYR A 110 -10.36 5.51 -6.23
CA TYR A 110 -10.83 6.29 -7.37
C TYR A 110 -10.93 7.76 -6.94
N LEU A 111 -10.09 8.60 -7.55
CA LEU A 111 -10.07 10.04 -7.27
C LEU A 111 -10.24 10.79 -8.59
N PRO A 112 -11.43 11.33 -8.88
CA PRO A 112 -11.71 12.04 -10.13
C PRO A 112 -10.95 13.35 -10.26
N ASN A 113 -10.67 13.99 -9.13
CA ASN A 113 -9.86 15.19 -9.04
C ASN A 113 -8.86 15.02 -7.90
N ILE A 114 -7.64 15.47 -8.12
CA ILE A 114 -6.61 15.54 -7.08
C ILE A 114 -6.09 16.97 -7.03
N LYS A 115 -6.14 17.55 -5.84
CA LYS A 115 -5.45 18.79 -5.51
C LYS A 115 -5.01 18.72 -4.05
N GLY A 116 -3.69 18.76 -3.83
CA GLY A 116 -3.16 18.59 -2.49
C GLY A 116 -1.67 18.32 -2.49
N VAL A 117 -1.17 17.71 -1.42
CA VAL A 117 0.25 17.44 -1.20
C VAL A 117 0.49 15.95 -1.02
N LEU A 118 1.49 15.43 -1.70
CA LEU A 118 2.06 14.12 -1.48
C LEU A 118 3.29 14.28 -0.58
N ASN A 119 3.28 13.62 0.57
CA ASN A 119 4.39 13.62 1.52
C ASN A 119 5.08 12.26 1.53
N TYR A 120 6.40 12.27 1.50
CA TYR A 120 7.28 11.12 1.62
C TYR A 120 8.23 11.36 2.78
N ARG A 121 8.29 10.40 3.73
CA ARG A 121 9.08 10.54 4.96
C ARG A 121 10.23 9.54 5.04
N THR A 122 10.51 8.84 3.94
CA THR A 122 11.52 7.80 3.87
C THR A 122 12.48 8.04 2.73
N ARG A 123 13.76 7.70 2.95
CA ARG A 123 14.80 7.87 1.93
C ARG A 123 14.73 6.86 0.80
N ARG A 124 14.17 5.69 1.03
CA ARG A 124 14.01 4.65 0.03
C ARG A 124 12.55 4.49 -0.33
N ARG A 125 12.28 4.47 -1.61
CA ARG A 125 10.93 4.27 -2.11
C ARG A 125 10.90 3.24 -3.23
N LYS A 126 10.20 2.13 -3.00
CA LYS A 126 9.92 1.12 -4.01
C LYS A 126 8.41 0.91 -4.10
N THR A 127 7.83 1.19 -5.26
CA THR A 127 6.38 1.12 -5.46
C THR A 127 6.02 0.39 -6.73
N LEU A 128 4.83 -0.22 -6.72
CA LEU A 128 4.11 -0.63 -7.91
C LEU A 128 2.75 0.07 -7.91
N GLU A 129 2.50 0.89 -8.91
CA GLU A 129 1.20 1.49 -9.15
C GLU A 129 0.56 0.85 -10.38
N ILE A 130 -0.69 0.43 -10.26
CA ILE A 130 -1.49 -0.12 -11.36
C ILE A 130 -2.70 0.76 -11.53
N THR A 131 -2.77 1.42 -12.67
CA THR A 131 -3.89 2.31 -13.02
C THR A 131 -4.76 1.62 -14.06
N PHE A 132 -6.06 1.63 -13.84
CA PHE A 132 -7.05 1.00 -14.71
C PHE A 132 -7.96 2.03 -15.33
N THR A 133 -8.30 1.85 -16.60
CA THR A 133 -9.42 2.56 -17.20
C THR A 133 -10.74 1.94 -16.73
N LYS A 134 -11.81 2.76 -16.77
CA LYS A 134 -13.16 2.29 -16.47
C LYS A 134 -13.56 1.15 -17.41
N GLU A 135 -13.30 1.33 -18.70
CA GLU A 135 -13.64 0.38 -19.76
C GLU A 135 -12.96 -0.98 -19.54
N TYR A 136 -11.70 -0.99 -19.08
CA TYR A 136 -10.99 -2.23 -18.75
C TYR A 136 -11.68 -2.99 -17.63
N LEU A 137 -12.05 -2.32 -16.55
CA LEU A 137 -12.73 -2.95 -15.42
C LEU A 137 -14.14 -3.43 -15.80
N GLU A 138 -14.89 -2.64 -16.57
CA GLU A 138 -16.22 -3.03 -17.09
C GLU A 138 -16.12 -4.26 -18.00
N GLN A 139 -15.09 -4.35 -18.84
CA GLN A 139 -14.87 -5.48 -19.73
C GLN A 139 -14.43 -6.74 -18.97
N LEU A 140 -13.53 -6.58 -17.98
CA LEU A 140 -13.00 -7.69 -17.18
C LEU A 140 -14.10 -8.33 -16.32
N PHE A 141 -15.01 -7.54 -15.76
CA PHE A 141 -16.08 -7.98 -14.86
C PHE A 141 -17.46 -8.00 -15.53
N TYR A 142 -17.50 -8.04 -16.88
CA TYR A 142 -18.76 -8.16 -17.62
C TYR A 142 -19.56 -9.41 -17.19
N PRO A 143 -20.92 -9.38 -17.09
CA PRO A 143 -21.76 -8.23 -17.43
C PRO A 143 -21.93 -7.23 -16.29
N ASN A 144 -21.31 -7.39 -15.14
CA ASN A 144 -21.76 -6.67 -13.97
C ASN A 144 -20.62 -6.28 -13.00
N LEU A 145 -19.90 -5.22 -13.34
CA LEU A 145 -18.90 -4.61 -12.45
C LEU A 145 -19.53 -4.25 -11.09
N LYS A 146 -20.79 -3.81 -11.09
CA LYS A 146 -21.52 -3.45 -9.87
C LYS A 146 -21.76 -4.64 -8.93
N THR A 147 -21.86 -5.85 -9.46
CA THR A 147 -21.97 -7.06 -8.62
C THR A 147 -20.62 -7.45 -8.02
N ALA A 148 -19.54 -7.23 -8.76
CA ALA A 148 -18.19 -7.57 -8.29
C ALA A 148 -17.68 -6.59 -7.23
N ILE A 149 -17.94 -5.27 -7.40
CA ILE A 149 -17.42 -4.20 -6.55
C ILE A 149 -18.44 -3.04 -6.49
N PRO A 150 -19.53 -3.22 -5.72
CA PRO A 150 -20.68 -2.28 -5.75
C PRO A 150 -20.30 -0.83 -5.49
N LEU A 151 -19.58 -0.57 -4.41
CA LEU A 151 -19.24 0.78 -3.96
C LEU A 151 -18.28 1.50 -4.91
N LEU A 152 -17.30 0.80 -5.45
CA LEU A 152 -16.38 1.37 -6.44
C LEU A 152 -17.12 1.65 -7.75
N ALA A 153 -17.99 0.74 -8.19
CA ALA A 153 -18.78 0.94 -9.40
C ALA A 153 -19.70 2.16 -9.27
N ASP A 154 -20.38 2.33 -8.14
CA ASP A 154 -21.23 3.50 -7.87
C ASP A 154 -20.39 4.79 -7.83
N ALA A 155 -19.19 4.78 -7.24
CA ALA A 155 -18.29 5.92 -7.23
C ALA A 155 -17.84 6.33 -8.65
N ILE A 156 -17.50 5.35 -9.49
CA ILE A 156 -17.14 5.58 -10.90
C ILE A 156 -18.30 6.17 -11.69
N ILE A 157 -19.52 5.63 -11.52
CA ILE A 157 -20.73 6.10 -12.21
C ILE A 157 -21.05 7.53 -11.80
N ASN A 158 -20.98 7.84 -10.51
CA ASN A 158 -21.33 9.15 -9.96
C ASN A 158 -20.16 10.15 -10.00
N ASN A 159 -18.99 9.74 -10.47
CA ASN A 159 -17.74 10.53 -10.48
C ASN A 159 -17.40 11.12 -9.10
N THR A 160 -17.53 10.31 -8.05
CA THR A 160 -17.24 10.67 -6.66
C THR A 160 -16.00 9.98 -6.15
N ALA A 161 -15.22 10.66 -5.29
CA ALA A 161 -14.03 10.08 -4.71
C ALA A 161 -14.37 8.83 -3.87
N TYR A 162 -13.55 7.79 -4.00
CA TYR A 162 -13.70 6.55 -3.28
C TYR A 162 -12.33 5.96 -2.88
N VAL A 163 -12.20 5.57 -1.65
CA VAL A 163 -11.04 4.85 -1.12
C VAL A 163 -11.53 3.53 -0.55
N MET A 164 -10.99 2.42 -1.06
CA MET A 164 -11.46 1.08 -0.74
C MET A 164 -11.36 0.77 0.75
N TRP A 165 -10.22 1.07 1.35
CA TRP A 165 -9.99 0.83 2.76
C TRP A 165 -9.64 2.12 3.48
N GLU A 166 -10.33 2.36 4.56
CA GLU A 166 -10.06 3.50 5.44
C GLU A 166 -8.60 3.53 5.92
N ARG A 167 -8.06 2.35 6.17
CA ARG A 167 -6.64 2.13 6.46
C ARG A 167 -6.09 1.15 5.44
N SER A 168 -4.97 1.50 4.86
CA SER A 168 -4.29 0.68 3.87
C SER A 168 -4.00 -0.71 4.41
N LYS A 169 -4.13 -1.73 3.57
CA LYS A 169 -3.97 -3.15 3.92
C LYS A 169 -2.52 -3.59 3.76
N SER A 170 -2.06 -4.49 4.62
CA SER A 170 -0.74 -5.11 4.50
C SER A 170 -0.65 -5.99 3.25
N ILE A 171 0.46 -5.91 2.53
CA ILE A 171 0.73 -6.77 1.38
C ILE A 171 0.89 -8.21 1.88
N SER A 172 -0.05 -9.08 1.51
CA SER A 172 0.01 -10.50 1.87
C SER A 172 1.16 -11.21 1.15
N PRO A 173 1.64 -12.37 1.66
CA PRO A 173 2.68 -13.15 0.98
C PRO A 173 2.33 -13.49 -0.47
N LYS A 174 1.06 -13.77 -0.76
CA LYS A 174 0.58 -14.03 -2.12
C LYS A 174 0.71 -12.80 -3.02
N LEU A 175 0.27 -11.64 -2.54
CA LEU A 175 0.41 -10.38 -3.27
C LEU A 175 1.88 -10.02 -3.48
N HIS A 176 2.73 -10.28 -2.48
CA HIS A 176 4.17 -10.03 -2.60
C HIS A 176 4.81 -10.83 -3.74
N ILE A 177 4.44 -12.11 -3.88
CA ILE A 177 4.90 -12.95 -4.99
C ILE A 177 4.45 -12.37 -6.34
N LEU A 178 3.18 -12.00 -6.48
CA LEU A 178 2.64 -11.45 -7.72
C LEU A 178 3.28 -10.11 -8.10
N ILE A 179 3.54 -9.25 -7.12
CA ILE A 179 4.24 -7.98 -7.29
C ILE A 179 5.69 -8.23 -7.77
N GLU A 180 6.42 -9.14 -7.14
CA GLU A 180 7.78 -9.48 -7.54
C GLU A 180 7.83 -10.12 -8.94
N ASP A 181 6.84 -10.95 -9.31
CA ASP A 181 6.72 -11.50 -10.66
C ASP A 181 6.60 -10.39 -11.72
N ILE A 182 5.81 -9.33 -11.44
CA ILE A 182 5.68 -8.17 -12.32
C ILE A 182 6.99 -7.41 -12.41
N ILE A 183 7.60 -7.08 -11.26
CA ILE A 183 8.81 -6.25 -11.18
C ILE A 183 10.01 -6.94 -11.85
N ARG A 184 10.12 -8.26 -11.69
CA ARG A 184 11.24 -9.07 -12.22
C ARG A 184 10.97 -9.71 -13.57
N CYS A 185 9.91 -9.30 -14.25
CA CYS A 185 9.54 -9.88 -15.53
C CYS A 185 10.62 -9.65 -16.59
N ASN A 186 11.25 -10.74 -17.04
CA ASN A 186 12.32 -10.73 -18.05
C ASN A 186 11.83 -11.10 -19.45
N TYR A 187 10.53 -11.30 -19.65
CA TYR A 187 9.97 -11.54 -20.99
C TYR A 187 9.99 -10.27 -21.83
N SER A 188 9.77 -10.42 -23.13
CA SER A 188 9.71 -9.31 -24.09
C SER A 188 8.51 -9.44 -25.02
N GLY A 189 8.14 -8.32 -25.66
CA GLY A 189 7.10 -8.26 -26.69
C GLY A 189 5.74 -8.83 -26.23
N ALA A 190 5.10 -9.61 -27.11
CA ALA A 190 3.77 -10.18 -26.85
C ALA A 190 3.73 -11.14 -25.65
N ILE A 191 4.83 -11.88 -25.39
CA ILE A 191 4.92 -12.78 -24.24
C ILE A 191 4.92 -11.99 -22.94
N LYS A 192 5.69 -10.89 -22.87
CA LYS A 192 5.68 -9.99 -21.71
C LYS A 192 4.30 -9.40 -21.48
N LYS A 193 3.63 -8.94 -22.55
CA LYS A 193 2.28 -8.41 -22.48
C LYS A 193 1.32 -9.42 -21.84
N ALA A 194 1.24 -10.63 -22.39
CA ALA A 194 0.35 -11.69 -21.89
C ALA A 194 0.67 -12.05 -20.43
N PHE A 195 1.94 -12.14 -20.06
CA PHE A 195 2.37 -12.42 -18.69
C PHE A 195 1.92 -11.31 -17.73
N LEU A 196 2.18 -10.05 -18.04
CA LEU A 196 1.81 -8.92 -17.17
C LEU A 196 0.28 -8.79 -17.04
N GLU A 197 -0.47 -8.95 -18.13
CA GLU A 197 -1.93 -8.97 -18.11
C GLU A 197 -2.46 -10.08 -17.19
N SER A 198 -1.90 -11.29 -17.29
CA SER A 198 -2.30 -12.41 -16.43
C SER A 198 -2.05 -12.11 -14.94
N LYS A 199 -0.91 -11.50 -14.59
CA LYS A 199 -0.59 -11.13 -13.22
C LYS A 199 -1.49 -10.02 -12.67
N VAL A 200 -1.83 -9.04 -13.48
CA VAL A 200 -2.79 -7.99 -13.12
C VAL A 200 -4.17 -8.59 -12.84
N VAL A 201 -4.65 -9.48 -13.69
CA VAL A 201 -5.94 -10.17 -13.49
C VAL A 201 -5.91 -11.03 -12.22
N GLU A 202 -4.81 -11.74 -11.96
CA GLU A 202 -4.65 -12.55 -10.74
C GLU A 202 -4.67 -11.69 -9.47
N ILE A 203 -4.00 -10.52 -9.48
CA ILE A 203 -4.04 -9.54 -8.38
C ILE A 203 -5.48 -9.07 -8.15
N LEU A 204 -6.19 -8.62 -9.19
CA LEU A 204 -7.57 -8.14 -9.05
C LEU A 204 -8.51 -9.23 -8.54
N SER A 205 -8.41 -10.44 -9.08
CA SER A 205 -9.23 -11.58 -8.65
C SER A 205 -9.00 -11.89 -7.17
N HIS A 206 -7.74 -11.89 -6.73
CA HIS A 206 -7.41 -12.13 -5.31
C HIS A 206 -7.96 -11.02 -4.41
N LEU A 207 -7.80 -9.75 -4.79
CA LEU A 207 -8.29 -8.62 -4.00
C LEU A 207 -9.80 -8.61 -3.88
N PHE A 208 -10.51 -8.83 -4.97
CA PHE A 208 -11.97 -8.77 -4.96
C PHE A 208 -12.61 -9.97 -4.26
N THR A 209 -11.95 -11.12 -4.26
CA THR A 209 -12.35 -12.24 -3.40
C THR A 209 -12.28 -11.86 -1.92
N ILE A 210 -11.17 -11.25 -1.50
CA ILE A 210 -11.00 -10.79 -0.10
C ILE A 210 -12.07 -9.75 0.26
N ILE A 211 -12.33 -8.78 -0.61
CA ILE A 211 -13.34 -7.73 -0.38
C ILE A 211 -14.72 -8.35 -0.20
N ASN A 212 -15.12 -9.25 -1.10
CA ASN A 212 -16.42 -9.92 -1.02
C ASN A 212 -16.54 -10.81 0.22
N GLU A 213 -15.47 -11.49 0.62
CA GLU A 213 -15.45 -12.27 1.86
C GLU A 213 -15.57 -11.36 3.10
N GLU A 214 -14.86 -10.23 3.14
CA GLU A 214 -14.96 -9.24 4.22
C GLU A 214 -16.36 -8.63 4.32
N GLU A 215 -17.00 -8.30 3.18
CA GLU A 215 -18.37 -7.77 3.15
C GLU A 215 -19.40 -8.82 3.62
N ASN A 216 -19.30 -10.05 3.12
CA ASN A 216 -20.17 -11.15 3.53
C ASN A 216 -20.00 -11.48 5.03
N THR A 217 -18.78 -11.42 5.54
CA THR A 217 -18.50 -11.66 6.96
C THR A 217 -19.11 -10.57 7.84
N LYS A 218 -19.02 -9.31 7.43
CA LYS A 218 -19.66 -8.18 8.13
C LYS A 218 -21.18 -8.31 8.18
N ILE A 219 -21.79 -8.77 7.10
CA ILE A 219 -23.25 -8.97 7.00
C ILE A 219 -23.69 -10.13 7.89
N ASN A 220 -22.94 -11.25 7.89
CA ASN A 220 -23.33 -12.48 8.58
C ASN A 220 -23.02 -12.48 10.10
N GLU A 221 -22.09 -11.69 10.58
CA GLU A 221 -21.60 -11.76 11.96
C GLU A 221 -22.04 -10.59 12.87
N GLY A 222 -22.78 -9.61 12.37
CA GLY A 222 -23.41 -8.57 13.17
C GLY A 222 -22.42 -7.73 14.00
N LEU A 223 -21.29 -7.31 13.41
CA LEU A 223 -20.37 -6.39 14.07
C LEU A 223 -21.07 -5.03 14.26
N SER A 224 -21.40 -4.69 15.49
CA SER A 224 -22.00 -3.38 15.76
C SER A 224 -21.02 -2.25 15.49
N SER A 225 -21.52 -1.07 15.11
CA SER A 225 -20.68 0.12 14.92
C SER A 225 -19.90 0.48 16.20
N CYS A 226 -20.46 0.20 17.36
CA CYS A 226 -19.80 0.38 18.67
C CYS A 226 -18.63 -0.61 18.86
N ASP A 227 -18.80 -1.88 18.51
CA ASP A 227 -17.72 -2.87 18.59
C ASP A 227 -16.62 -2.58 17.56
N TYR A 228 -16.99 -2.13 16.35
CA TYR A 228 -16.03 -1.72 15.34
C TYR A 228 -15.16 -0.55 15.82
N ALA A 229 -15.76 0.48 16.44
CA ALA A 229 -15.01 1.60 17.01
C ALA A 229 -14.02 1.13 18.09
N LYS A 230 -14.42 0.21 18.97
CA LYS A 230 -13.55 -0.39 19.99
C LYS A 230 -12.37 -1.16 19.37
N ILE A 231 -12.59 -1.88 18.28
CA ILE A 231 -11.51 -2.60 17.59
C ILE A 231 -10.52 -1.62 16.95
N LEU A 232 -10.97 -0.47 16.44
CA LEU A 232 -10.08 0.59 15.95
C LEU A 232 -9.27 1.24 17.09
N GLU A 233 -9.90 1.37 18.28
CA GLU A 233 -9.20 1.83 19.48
C GLU A 233 -8.09 0.85 19.89
N VAL A 234 -8.34 -0.47 19.83
CA VAL A 234 -7.30 -1.50 20.06
C VAL A 234 -6.12 -1.29 19.12
N GLU A 235 -6.35 -1.08 17.84
CA GLU A 235 -5.27 -0.84 16.88
C GLU A 235 -4.46 0.42 17.24
N THR A 236 -5.14 1.48 17.65
CA THR A 236 -4.49 2.73 18.09
C THR A 236 -3.61 2.50 19.32
N ILE A 237 -4.08 1.72 20.30
CA ILE A 237 -3.30 1.31 21.48
C ILE A 237 -2.05 0.53 21.04
N LEU A 238 -2.22 -0.47 20.17
CA LEU A 238 -1.09 -1.27 19.68
C LEU A 238 -0.05 -0.43 18.95
N LYS A 239 -0.47 0.53 18.12
CA LYS A 239 0.44 1.43 17.40
C LYS A 239 1.22 2.37 18.33
N ASN A 240 0.57 2.88 19.35
CA ASN A 240 1.20 3.81 20.29
C ASN A 240 2.09 3.11 21.32
N GLN A 241 1.78 1.86 21.66
CA GLN A 241 2.41 1.10 22.75
C GLN A 241 3.05 -0.21 22.27
N PHE A 242 3.46 -0.31 20.99
CA PHE A 242 3.95 -1.57 20.43
C PHE A 242 5.22 -2.12 21.10
N LYS A 243 5.99 -1.28 21.80
CA LYS A 243 7.17 -1.71 22.59
C LYS A 243 6.81 -2.34 23.92
N GLU A 244 5.61 -2.06 24.42
CA GLU A 244 5.16 -2.53 25.74
C GLU A 244 4.74 -4.00 25.72
N LYS A 245 4.70 -4.60 26.92
CA LYS A 245 4.19 -5.96 27.08
C LYS A 245 2.67 -5.92 27.19
N HIS A 246 2.00 -6.56 26.25
CA HIS A 246 0.56 -6.68 26.22
C HIS A 246 0.10 -8.10 26.50
N THR A 247 -1.02 -8.22 27.19
CA THR A 247 -1.82 -9.45 27.25
C THR A 247 -3.18 -9.19 26.58
N LEU A 248 -3.85 -10.24 26.09
CA LEU A 248 -5.18 -10.07 25.52
C LEU A 248 -6.16 -9.45 26.54
N ALA A 249 -6.10 -9.94 27.78
CA ALA A 249 -6.94 -9.43 28.85
C ALA A 249 -6.69 -7.92 29.12
N SER A 250 -5.41 -7.48 29.13
CA SER A 250 -5.10 -6.06 29.34
C SER A 250 -5.61 -5.17 28.22
N ILE A 251 -5.51 -5.61 26.98
CA ILE A 251 -6.01 -4.85 25.80
C ILE A 251 -7.54 -4.85 25.80
N ALA A 252 -8.15 -6.01 26.03
CA ALA A 252 -9.61 -6.14 26.04
C ALA A 252 -10.27 -5.27 27.13
N ALA A 253 -9.66 -5.23 28.32
CA ALA A 253 -10.13 -4.41 29.43
C ALA A 253 -10.10 -2.91 29.11
N GLN A 254 -9.07 -2.42 28.42
CA GLN A 254 -8.92 -1.00 28.05
C GLN A 254 -10.06 -0.51 27.15
N VAL A 255 -10.59 -1.37 26.26
CA VAL A 255 -11.66 -0.99 25.33
C VAL A 255 -13.04 -1.55 25.72
N GLY A 256 -13.15 -2.17 26.91
CA GLY A 256 -14.41 -2.75 27.40
C GLY A 256 -14.92 -3.90 26.52
N LEU A 257 -14.02 -4.80 26.12
CA LEU A 257 -14.31 -6.06 25.44
C LEU A 257 -13.85 -7.23 26.32
N ASN A 258 -14.36 -8.43 26.03
CA ASN A 258 -13.76 -9.66 26.55
C ASN A 258 -12.77 -10.25 25.54
N ASP A 259 -11.89 -11.14 26.00
CA ASP A 259 -10.83 -11.75 25.19
C ASP A 259 -11.34 -12.46 23.94
N PHE A 260 -12.47 -13.15 24.05
CA PHE A 260 -13.09 -13.88 22.96
C PHE A 260 -13.58 -12.92 21.85
N LYS A 261 -14.32 -11.88 22.26
CA LYS A 261 -14.84 -10.85 21.38
C LYS A 261 -13.69 -10.08 20.70
N LEU A 262 -12.67 -9.70 21.48
CA LEU A 262 -11.48 -9.05 20.96
C LEU A 262 -10.79 -9.90 19.89
N LYS A 263 -10.49 -11.18 20.17
CA LYS A 263 -9.84 -12.08 19.19
C LYS A 263 -10.65 -12.22 17.90
N LYS A 264 -11.95 -12.51 18.06
CA LYS A 264 -12.86 -12.74 16.93
C LYS A 264 -12.98 -11.49 16.08
N GLN A 265 -13.32 -10.37 16.67
CA GLN A 265 -13.62 -9.12 15.98
C GLN A 265 -12.35 -8.46 15.43
N PHE A 266 -11.22 -8.53 16.13
CA PHE A 266 -9.94 -8.02 15.61
C PHE A 266 -9.50 -8.79 14.36
N LYS A 267 -9.59 -10.13 14.40
CA LYS A 267 -9.31 -10.96 13.21
C LYS A 267 -10.26 -10.63 12.05
N MET A 268 -11.51 -10.34 12.36
CA MET A 268 -12.53 -9.96 11.38
C MET A 268 -12.22 -8.62 10.70
N VAL A 269 -11.75 -7.61 11.47
CA VAL A 269 -11.47 -6.27 10.97
C VAL A 269 -10.11 -6.19 10.27
N PHE A 270 -9.08 -6.86 10.82
CA PHE A 270 -7.70 -6.74 10.36
C PHE A 270 -7.16 -7.99 9.63
N ASN A 271 -7.98 -9.03 9.49
CA ASN A 271 -7.64 -10.32 8.89
C ASN A 271 -6.40 -11.00 9.51
N THR A 272 -6.04 -10.60 10.73
CA THR A 272 -4.86 -11.09 11.46
C THR A 272 -5.14 -11.15 12.96
N SER A 273 -4.34 -11.89 13.73
CA SER A 273 -4.48 -11.89 15.18
C SER A 273 -3.85 -10.65 15.80
N VAL A 274 -4.32 -10.23 16.98
CA VAL A 274 -3.79 -9.09 17.75
C VAL A 274 -2.27 -9.16 17.92
N PHE A 275 -1.74 -10.34 18.31
CA PHE A 275 -0.29 -10.49 18.52
C PHE A 275 0.52 -10.63 17.23
N HIS A 276 -0.09 -11.13 16.15
CA HIS A 276 0.58 -11.11 14.86
C HIS A 276 0.71 -9.68 14.35
N TYR A 277 -0.35 -8.89 14.45
CA TYR A 277 -0.34 -7.46 14.13
C TYR A 277 0.71 -6.69 14.95
N LEU A 278 0.77 -6.94 16.26
CA LEU A 278 1.80 -6.36 17.13
C LEU A 278 3.22 -6.76 16.71
N THR A 279 3.39 -8.01 16.29
CA THR A 279 4.69 -8.49 15.78
C THR A 279 5.07 -7.79 14.47
N GLU A 280 4.14 -7.58 13.56
CA GLU A 280 4.36 -6.81 12.33
C GLU A 280 4.83 -5.39 12.66
N LEU A 281 4.14 -4.66 13.53
CA LEU A 281 4.55 -3.32 13.98
C LEU A 281 5.98 -3.30 14.52
N ARG A 282 6.33 -4.28 15.36
CA ARG A 282 7.69 -4.40 15.93
C ARG A 282 8.74 -4.67 14.87
N MET A 283 8.44 -5.51 13.90
CA MET A 283 9.38 -5.85 12.83
C MET A 283 9.58 -4.69 11.85
N GLU A 284 8.53 -3.92 11.56
CA GLU A 284 8.64 -2.69 10.76
C GLU A 284 9.53 -1.66 11.47
N TYR A 285 9.31 -1.42 12.75
CA TYR A 285 10.17 -0.55 13.53
C TYR A 285 11.62 -1.05 13.58
N ALA A 286 11.84 -2.36 13.76
CA ALA A 286 13.16 -2.97 13.72
C ALA A 286 13.86 -2.72 12.39
N LYS A 287 13.14 -2.86 11.28
CA LYS A 287 13.67 -2.62 9.94
C LYS A 287 14.14 -1.17 9.78
N GLN A 288 13.35 -0.20 10.24
CA GLN A 288 13.73 1.22 10.25
C GLN A 288 15.01 1.48 11.05
N LEU A 289 15.11 0.92 12.27
CA LEU A 289 16.30 1.09 13.11
C LEU A 289 17.56 0.51 12.45
N ILE A 290 17.46 -0.64 11.80
CA ILE A 290 18.59 -1.29 11.13
C ILE A 290 19.04 -0.48 9.91
N LEU A 291 18.09 0.01 9.10
CA LEU A 291 18.37 0.75 7.86
C LEU A 291 18.83 2.18 8.11
N GLU A 292 18.08 2.94 8.92
CA GLU A 292 18.25 4.38 9.06
C GLU A 292 19.31 4.74 10.12
N LYS A 293 19.35 4.00 11.24
CA LYS A 293 20.22 4.28 12.37
C LYS A 293 21.43 3.36 12.46
N ASN A 294 21.56 2.40 11.54
CA ASN A 294 22.63 1.40 11.50
C ASN A 294 22.86 0.68 12.85
N ILE A 295 21.79 0.51 13.63
CA ILE A 295 21.85 -0.13 14.97
C ILE A 295 22.10 -1.63 14.79
N SER A 296 22.83 -2.24 15.73
CA SER A 296 23.12 -3.66 15.70
C SER A 296 21.84 -4.50 15.88
N ILE A 297 21.76 -5.66 15.21
CA ILE A 297 20.61 -6.57 15.32
C ILE A 297 20.36 -6.99 16.78
N CYS A 298 21.43 -7.13 17.57
CA CYS A 298 21.34 -7.45 19.00
C CYS A 298 20.63 -6.33 19.77
N CYS A 299 21.09 -5.08 19.60
CA CYS A 299 20.48 -3.92 20.26
C CYS A 299 19.01 -3.71 19.86
N VAL A 300 18.67 -3.89 18.57
CA VAL A 300 17.29 -3.80 18.09
C VAL A 300 16.42 -4.90 18.71
N SER A 301 16.95 -6.12 18.82
CA SER A 301 16.27 -7.24 19.47
C SER A 301 15.97 -6.94 20.95
N GLU A 302 16.94 -6.39 21.67
CA GLU A 302 16.79 -6.00 23.08
C GLU A 302 15.77 -4.85 23.24
N GLU A 303 15.84 -3.82 22.40
CA GLU A 303 14.89 -2.69 22.41
C GLU A 303 13.44 -3.13 22.22
N LEU A 304 13.21 -4.18 21.42
CA LEU A 304 11.90 -4.76 21.19
C LEU A 304 11.49 -5.81 22.22
N GLY A 305 12.32 -6.02 23.27
CA GLY A 305 12.04 -6.90 24.40
C GLY A 305 12.17 -8.39 24.10
N TYR A 306 12.91 -8.77 23.06
CA TYR A 306 13.25 -10.17 22.80
C TYR A 306 14.38 -10.62 23.72
N LYS A 307 14.13 -11.64 24.53
CA LYS A 307 15.17 -12.22 25.42
C LYS A 307 16.31 -12.89 24.64
N ASN A 308 16.05 -13.33 23.41
CA ASN A 308 17.03 -14.00 22.56
C ASN A 308 16.97 -13.43 21.14
N PRO A 309 18.08 -12.90 20.61
CA PRO A 309 18.19 -12.39 19.24
C PRO A 309 17.82 -13.41 18.15
N GLN A 310 17.92 -14.70 18.44
CA GLN A 310 17.49 -15.73 17.49
C GLN A 310 15.97 -15.73 17.29
N HIS A 311 15.19 -15.54 18.37
CA HIS A 311 13.73 -15.44 18.27
C HIS A 311 13.31 -14.20 17.47
N PHE A 312 13.99 -13.09 17.66
CA PHE A 312 13.81 -11.90 16.84
C PHE A 312 14.10 -12.19 15.36
N THR A 313 15.24 -12.82 15.05
CA THR A 313 15.65 -13.16 13.69
C THR A 313 14.63 -14.08 13.00
N VAL A 314 14.07 -15.06 13.72
CA VAL A 314 13.02 -15.94 13.22
C VAL A 314 11.72 -15.16 12.93
N ALA A 315 11.30 -14.31 13.86
CA ALA A 315 10.13 -13.46 13.70
C ALA A 315 10.29 -12.51 12.50
N PHE A 316 11.45 -11.86 12.39
CA PHE A 316 11.78 -10.96 11.29
C PHE A 316 11.75 -11.69 9.93
N LYS A 317 12.38 -12.87 9.83
CA LYS A 317 12.35 -13.68 8.62
C LYS A 317 10.93 -14.13 8.27
N LYS A 318 10.09 -14.43 9.27
CA LYS A 318 8.70 -14.84 9.05
C LYS A 318 7.86 -13.71 8.44
N ILE A 319 8.10 -12.46 8.84
CA ILE A 319 7.37 -11.29 8.34
C ILE A 319 7.89 -10.86 6.96
N PHE A 320 9.21 -10.75 6.78
CA PHE A 320 9.80 -10.16 5.57
C PHE A 320 10.34 -11.18 4.56
N GLY A 321 10.38 -12.46 4.89
CA GLY A 321 10.91 -13.51 4.00
C GLY A 321 12.44 -13.60 3.94
N TYR A 322 13.18 -12.66 4.55
CA TYR A 322 14.64 -12.62 4.58
C TYR A 322 15.20 -12.31 5.97
N LEU A 323 16.50 -12.58 6.18
CA LEU A 323 17.16 -12.35 7.45
C LEU A 323 17.48 -10.85 7.66
N PRO A 324 17.41 -10.32 8.90
CA PRO A 324 17.75 -8.92 9.17
C PRO A 324 19.20 -8.56 8.80
N SER A 325 20.11 -9.54 8.79
CA SER A 325 21.51 -9.33 8.35
C SER A 325 21.65 -8.98 6.86
N LYS A 326 20.66 -9.32 6.03
CA LYS A 326 20.66 -8.93 4.61
C LYS A 326 20.43 -7.43 4.41
N LEU A 327 19.79 -6.75 5.36
CA LEU A 327 19.61 -5.30 5.31
C LEU A 327 20.91 -4.52 5.40
N LYS A 328 21.89 -5.03 6.18
CA LYS A 328 23.21 -4.41 6.34
C LYS A 328 24.15 -4.57 5.13
N LYS A 329 23.83 -5.45 4.18
CA LYS A 329 24.63 -5.65 2.95
C LYS A 329 24.15 -4.77 1.79
N ILE A 330 23.13 -3.94 2.01
CA ILE A 330 22.51 -3.08 0.99
C ILE A 330 22.95 -1.61 1.16
N VAL A 331 23.77 -1.33 2.18
CA VAL A 331 24.41 0.00 2.45
C VAL A 331 25.86 -0.03 2.01
#